data_9ac81dc645fb619522e0a6d8e4e46848
#
_entry.id   9ac81dc645fb619522e0a6d8e4e46848
#
_cell.length_a   1.000
_cell.length_b   1.000
_cell.length_c   1.000
_cell.angle_alpha   90.00
_cell.angle_beta   90.00
_cell.angle_gamma   90.00
#
_symmetry.space_group_name_H-M   'P 1'
#
loop_
_entity.id
_entity.type
_entity.pdbx_description
1 polymer ?
#
loop_
_entity_poly.entity_id
_entity_poly.type
_entity_poly.pdbx_seq_one_letter_code
_entity_poly.pdbx_strand_id
1 'polypeptide(L)'
;MKRRIHIELLVTSGLAILLTLTFAMFVFYGLFRSQIIRDLETDARVMKNMGVFDDISRMAEKNGSISSEDLRITVVSPGGDVLFDSSADAAAMENHEDRPEIRTALEAGEGSGSRRSETMDKNLFYYAVRMENGNVLRISREADSFFAVFQNMLPTVLEVSLVLFVLSIFLSNYFTKTLVGPIEEMARNISDPGQEVVYRELEPFVATIRQQHDDIIKSAQMRQEFTANVSHEL
;
A
#
# COMPACT_ATOMS: atom_id res chain seq x y z
N MET A 1 -3.22 24.84 25.16
CA MET A 1 -2.18 24.13 24.39
C MET A 1 -2.52 22.66 24.22
N LYS A 2 -2.82 21.87 25.23
CA LYS A 2 -3.10 20.42 25.18
C LYS A 2 -4.09 20.00 24.09
N ARG A 3 -5.26 20.66 24.00
CA ARG A 3 -6.30 20.32 23.01
C ARG A 3 -5.82 20.49 21.55
N ARG A 4 -5.02 21.52 21.28
CA ARG A 4 -4.49 21.77 19.93
C ARG A 4 -3.47 20.71 19.54
N ILE A 5 -2.52 20.41 20.42
CA ILE A 5 -1.52 19.36 20.20
C ILE A 5 -2.19 17.99 19.99
N HIS A 6 -3.21 17.68 20.80
CA HIS A 6 -3.96 16.44 20.66
C HIS A 6 -4.67 16.31 19.30
N ILE A 7 -5.33 17.39 18.84
CA ILE A 7 -5.99 17.43 17.53
C ILE A 7 -4.96 17.29 16.39
N GLU A 8 -3.84 18.01 16.48
CA GLU A 8 -2.78 17.94 15.47
C GLU A 8 -2.18 16.53 15.37
N LEU A 9 -1.96 15.85 16.50
CA LEU A 9 -1.50 14.45 16.52
C LEU A 9 -2.53 13.49 15.91
N LEU A 10 -3.81 13.67 16.19
CA LEU A 10 -4.86 12.83 15.61
C LEU A 10 -5.03 13.06 14.12
N VAL A 11 -4.97 14.31 13.65
CA VAL A 11 -5.07 14.63 12.23
C VAL A 11 -3.86 14.08 11.45
N THR A 12 -2.65 14.26 11.97
CA THR A 12 -1.43 13.75 11.31
C THR A 12 -1.40 12.23 11.27
N SER A 13 -1.80 11.55 12.36
CA SER A 13 -1.87 10.09 12.37
C SER A 13 -2.98 9.56 11.45
N GLY A 14 -4.15 10.20 11.42
CA GLY A 14 -5.22 9.84 10.50
C GLY A 14 -4.81 9.98 9.04
N LEU A 15 -4.13 11.07 8.69
CA LEU A 15 -3.59 11.29 7.35
C LEU A 15 -2.51 10.26 7.00
N ALA A 16 -1.59 9.96 7.92
CA ALA A 16 -0.54 8.97 7.72
C ALA A 16 -1.14 7.57 7.48
N ILE A 17 -2.12 7.15 8.26
CA ILE A 17 -2.83 5.88 8.09
C ILE A 17 -3.47 5.81 6.70
N LEU A 18 -4.21 6.85 6.31
CA LEU A 18 -4.88 6.90 5.00
C LEU A 18 -3.90 6.82 3.84
N LEU A 19 -2.81 7.57 3.88
CA LEU A 19 -1.77 7.55 2.84
C LEU A 19 -1.08 6.19 2.78
N THR A 20 -0.73 5.60 3.92
CA THR A 20 -0.07 4.29 3.99
C THR A 20 -0.97 3.19 3.42
N LEU A 21 -2.26 3.17 3.77
CA LEU A 21 -3.20 2.18 3.27
C LEU A 21 -3.45 2.34 1.76
N THR A 22 -3.58 3.58 1.28
CA THR A 22 -3.71 3.84 -0.14
C THR A 22 -2.48 3.36 -0.92
N PHE A 23 -1.29 3.65 -0.43
CA PHE A 23 -0.04 3.18 -1.04
C PHE A 23 0.08 1.66 -1.01
N ALA A 24 -0.20 1.04 0.14
CA ALA A 24 -0.18 -0.42 0.29
C ALA A 24 -1.13 -1.11 -0.70
N MET A 25 -2.31 -0.52 -0.96
CA MET A 25 -3.27 -1.04 -1.93
C MET A 25 -2.73 -1.04 -3.36
N PHE A 26 -2.05 0.04 -3.78
CA PHE A 26 -1.40 0.10 -5.09
C PHE A 26 -0.29 -0.95 -5.23
N VAL A 27 0.56 -1.09 -4.22
CA VAL A 27 1.63 -2.08 -4.19
C VAL A 27 1.05 -3.50 -4.25
N PHE A 28 0.04 -3.78 -3.45
CA PHE A 28 -0.63 -5.09 -3.44
C PHE A 28 -1.20 -5.45 -4.80
N TYR A 29 -1.91 -4.52 -5.45
CA TYR A 29 -2.46 -4.77 -6.79
C TYR A 29 -1.36 -5.04 -7.83
N GLY A 30 -0.27 -4.29 -7.78
CA GLY A 30 0.89 -4.54 -8.65
C GLY A 30 1.50 -5.93 -8.45
N LEU A 31 1.65 -6.36 -7.21
CA LEU A 31 2.14 -7.69 -6.85
C LEU A 31 1.16 -8.79 -7.29
N PHE A 32 -0.12 -8.60 -7.06
CA PHE A 32 -1.18 -9.53 -7.47
C PHE A 32 -1.17 -9.76 -8.99
N ARG A 33 -1.13 -8.67 -9.78
CA ARG A 33 -1.01 -8.74 -11.24
C ARG A 33 0.25 -9.50 -11.68
N SER A 34 1.39 -9.17 -11.07
CA SER A 34 2.66 -9.84 -11.39
C SER A 34 2.62 -11.33 -11.03
N GLN A 35 1.94 -11.69 -9.94
CA GLN A 35 1.80 -13.09 -9.54
C GLN A 35 0.98 -13.88 -10.56
N ILE A 36 -0.17 -13.35 -11.01
CA ILE A 36 -0.98 -14.01 -12.03
C ILE A 36 -0.18 -14.28 -13.31
N ILE A 37 0.58 -13.30 -13.78
CA ILE A 37 1.40 -13.48 -14.99
C ILE A 37 2.48 -14.54 -14.79
N ARG A 38 3.16 -14.59 -13.63
CA ARG A 38 4.16 -15.62 -13.32
C ARG A 38 3.55 -17.02 -13.21
N ASP A 39 2.36 -17.13 -12.65
CA ASP A 39 1.64 -18.41 -12.56
C ASP A 39 1.29 -18.90 -13.96
N LEU A 40 0.74 -18.02 -14.82
CA LEU A 40 0.47 -18.35 -16.23
C LEU A 40 1.75 -18.71 -16.99
N GLU A 41 2.85 -18.01 -16.80
CA GLU A 41 4.14 -18.35 -17.39
C GLU A 41 4.58 -19.77 -17.02
N THR A 42 4.50 -20.08 -15.70
CA THR A 42 4.88 -21.41 -15.20
C THR A 42 4.00 -22.49 -15.80
N ASP A 43 2.68 -22.30 -15.79
CA ASP A 43 1.71 -23.25 -16.36
C ASP A 43 1.95 -23.46 -17.86
N ALA A 44 2.16 -22.38 -18.64
CA ALA A 44 2.45 -22.45 -20.06
C ALA A 44 3.74 -23.22 -20.39
N ARG A 45 4.82 -22.94 -19.63
CA ARG A 45 6.11 -23.63 -19.80
C ARG A 45 6.03 -25.11 -19.44
N VAL A 46 5.31 -25.46 -18.37
CA VAL A 46 5.06 -26.84 -17.99
C VAL A 46 4.30 -27.56 -19.12
N MET A 47 3.21 -26.99 -19.63
CA MET A 47 2.40 -27.56 -20.69
C MET A 47 3.20 -27.71 -21.98
N LYS A 48 4.01 -26.71 -22.37
CA LYS A 48 4.91 -26.77 -23.51
C LYS A 48 5.91 -27.91 -23.35
N ASN A 49 6.59 -28.02 -22.19
CA ASN A 49 7.61 -29.06 -21.97
C ASN A 49 7.04 -30.49 -21.90
N MET A 50 5.77 -30.63 -21.52
CA MET A 50 5.08 -31.93 -21.57
C MET A 50 4.70 -32.36 -22.97
N GLY A 51 4.84 -31.49 -23.99
CA GLY A 51 4.48 -31.80 -25.38
C GLY A 51 2.99 -32.09 -25.58
N VAL A 52 2.14 -31.68 -24.64
CA VAL A 52 0.71 -32.05 -24.63
C VAL A 52 -0.02 -31.51 -25.84
N PHE A 53 0.45 -30.38 -26.40
CA PHE A 53 -0.17 -29.68 -27.54
C PHE A 53 0.60 -29.82 -28.85
N ASP A 54 1.57 -30.75 -28.95
CA ASP A 54 2.31 -31.00 -30.19
C ASP A 54 1.46 -31.74 -31.23
N ASP A 55 0.49 -32.56 -30.79
CA ASP A 55 -0.46 -33.27 -31.62
C ASP A 55 -1.91 -32.86 -31.30
N ILE A 56 -2.38 -31.81 -31.98
CA ILE A 56 -3.71 -31.22 -31.80
C ILE A 56 -4.83 -32.22 -32.16
N SER A 57 -4.59 -33.15 -33.07
CA SER A 57 -5.58 -34.14 -33.52
C SER A 57 -6.02 -35.07 -32.37
N ARG A 58 -5.10 -35.40 -31.46
CA ARG A 58 -5.40 -36.20 -30.26
C ARG A 58 -6.12 -35.43 -29.18
N MET A 59 -6.01 -34.08 -29.21
CA MET A 59 -6.66 -33.20 -28.24
C MET A 59 -8.13 -32.98 -28.57
N ALA A 60 -8.49 -32.92 -29.86
CA ALA A 60 -9.87 -32.77 -30.29
C ALA A 60 -10.76 -33.93 -29.82
N GLU A 61 -10.20 -35.15 -29.71
CA GLU A 61 -10.92 -36.32 -29.18
C GLU A 61 -11.08 -36.29 -27.64
N LYS A 62 -10.22 -35.56 -26.93
CA LYS A 62 -10.20 -35.49 -25.45
C LYS A 62 -10.89 -34.25 -24.85
N ASN A 63 -11.76 -33.61 -25.60
CA ASN A 63 -12.41 -32.33 -25.27
C ASN A 63 -13.05 -32.14 -23.86
N GLY A 64 -13.00 -33.16 -22.99
CA GLY A 64 -13.56 -33.06 -21.63
C GLY A 64 -12.55 -33.06 -20.50
N SER A 65 -11.24 -33.24 -20.75
CA SER A 65 -10.28 -33.57 -19.68
C SER A 65 -9.25 -32.47 -19.36
N ILE A 66 -9.21 -31.36 -20.10
CA ILE A 66 -8.16 -30.34 -19.96
C ILE A 66 -8.71 -28.97 -19.50
N SER A 67 -10.02 -28.81 -19.37
CA SER A 67 -10.58 -27.57 -18.80
C SER A 67 -10.47 -27.58 -17.29
N SER A 68 -9.67 -26.73 -16.74
CA SER A 68 -9.81 -26.30 -15.34
C SER A 68 -10.76 -25.09 -15.32
N GLU A 69 -11.61 -24.96 -14.28
CA GLU A 69 -12.58 -23.86 -14.18
C GLU A 69 -11.94 -22.47 -14.31
N ASP A 70 -10.66 -22.37 -14.00
CA ASP A 70 -9.95 -21.09 -13.91
C ASP A 70 -8.98 -20.82 -15.08
N LEU A 71 -8.68 -21.81 -15.92
CA LEU A 71 -7.65 -21.70 -16.94
C LEU A 71 -8.20 -22.03 -18.33
N ARG A 72 -8.17 -21.05 -19.22
CA ARG A 72 -8.50 -21.25 -20.65
C ARG A 72 -7.22 -21.43 -21.46
N ILE A 73 -7.19 -22.45 -22.29
CA ILE A 73 -6.07 -22.84 -23.13
C ILE A 73 -6.47 -22.66 -24.59
N THR A 74 -5.65 -21.98 -25.37
CA THR A 74 -5.85 -21.74 -26.79
C THR A 74 -4.57 -22.09 -27.54
N VAL A 75 -4.64 -22.82 -28.64
CA VAL A 75 -3.50 -23.04 -29.55
C VAL A 75 -3.77 -22.28 -30.82
N VAL A 76 -2.78 -21.49 -31.27
CA VAL A 76 -2.89 -20.59 -32.41
C VAL A 76 -1.78 -20.94 -33.42
N SER A 77 -2.11 -20.98 -34.70
CA SER A 77 -1.14 -21.16 -35.81
C SER A 77 -0.23 -19.91 -35.94
N PRO A 78 0.92 -20.01 -36.63
CA PRO A 78 1.74 -18.86 -36.97
C PRO A 78 1.01 -17.78 -37.78
N GLY A 79 -0.06 -18.14 -38.50
CA GLY A 79 -0.93 -17.21 -39.23
C GLY A 79 -2.09 -16.64 -38.41
N GLY A 80 -2.16 -16.95 -37.13
CA GLY A 80 -3.19 -16.41 -36.22
C GLY A 80 -4.48 -17.24 -36.14
N ASP A 81 -4.60 -18.35 -36.89
CA ASP A 81 -5.80 -19.17 -36.85
C ASP A 81 -5.85 -20.00 -35.58
N VAL A 82 -7.01 -20.05 -34.94
CA VAL A 82 -7.21 -20.82 -33.72
C VAL A 82 -7.36 -22.30 -34.08
N LEU A 83 -6.41 -23.13 -33.65
CA LEU A 83 -6.38 -24.55 -33.86
C LEU A 83 -7.10 -25.36 -32.77
N PHE A 84 -7.10 -24.86 -31.56
CA PHE A 84 -7.73 -25.47 -30.40
C PHE A 84 -8.10 -24.37 -29.35
N ASP A 85 -9.24 -24.54 -28.69
CA ASP A 85 -9.62 -23.75 -27.54
C ASP A 85 -10.39 -24.61 -26.50
N SER A 86 -10.03 -24.51 -25.22
CA SER A 86 -10.64 -25.35 -24.16
C SER A 86 -12.04 -24.92 -23.76
N SER A 87 -12.49 -23.72 -24.16
CA SER A 87 -13.75 -23.13 -23.69
C SER A 87 -14.74 -22.79 -24.80
N ALA A 88 -14.29 -22.75 -26.05
CA ALA A 88 -15.14 -22.39 -27.18
C ALA A 88 -14.77 -23.20 -28.43
N ASP A 89 -15.66 -23.21 -29.46
CA ASP A 89 -15.39 -23.83 -30.74
C ASP A 89 -14.33 -23.01 -31.49
N ALA A 90 -13.17 -23.62 -31.70
CA ALA A 90 -12.05 -23.02 -32.42
C ALA A 90 -12.43 -22.57 -33.83
N ALA A 91 -13.29 -23.33 -34.53
CA ALA A 91 -13.73 -23.04 -35.90
C ALA A 91 -14.62 -21.79 -36.01
N ALA A 92 -15.25 -21.38 -34.89
CA ALA A 92 -16.09 -20.19 -34.83
C ALA A 92 -15.33 -18.93 -34.38
N MET A 93 -14.03 -19.06 -34.10
CA MET A 93 -13.23 -17.95 -33.61
C MET A 93 -12.63 -17.11 -34.72
N GLU A 94 -12.52 -15.81 -34.47
CA GLU A 94 -11.78 -14.87 -35.31
C GLU A 94 -10.27 -15.16 -35.28
N ASN A 95 -9.56 -14.72 -36.31
CA ASN A 95 -8.11 -14.80 -36.34
C ASN A 95 -7.48 -13.95 -35.20
N HIS A 96 -6.44 -14.51 -34.59
CA HIS A 96 -5.78 -13.93 -33.40
C HIS A 96 -4.39 -13.34 -33.70
N GLU A 97 -4.01 -13.13 -34.96
CA GLU A 97 -2.70 -12.60 -35.36
C GLU A 97 -2.40 -11.24 -34.72
N ASP A 98 -3.40 -10.35 -34.66
CA ASP A 98 -3.28 -9.01 -34.12
C ASP A 98 -3.25 -8.94 -32.57
N ARG A 99 -3.32 -10.08 -31.90
CA ARG A 99 -3.28 -10.11 -30.44
C ARG A 99 -1.86 -9.84 -29.94
N PRO A 100 -1.65 -8.81 -29.07
CA PRO A 100 -0.30 -8.41 -28.65
C PRO A 100 0.52 -9.56 -28.08
N GLU A 101 -0.09 -10.42 -27.24
CA GLU A 101 0.55 -11.58 -26.65
C GLU A 101 0.97 -12.62 -27.68
N ILE A 102 0.15 -12.83 -28.72
CA ILE A 102 0.44 -13.79 -29.81
C ILE A 102 1.58 -13.25 -30.68
N ARG A 103 1.48 -12.01 -31.14
CA ARG A 103 2.51 -11.36 -31.94
C ARG A 103 3.86 -11.36 -31.23
N THR A 104 3.88 -10.97 -29.94
CA THR A 104 5.12 -10.97 -29.17
C THR A 104 5.69 -12.39 -29.01
N ALA A 105 4.83 -13.39 -28.80
CA ALA A 105 5.28 -14.79 -28.71
C ALA A 105 5.85 -15.31 -30.03
N LEU A 106 5.30 -14.93 -31.18
CA LEU A 106 5.84 -15.27 -32.50
C LEU A 106 7.21 -14.63 -32.77
N GLU A 107 7.40 -13.38 -32.35
CA GLU A 107 8.63 -12.61 -32.56
C GLU A 107 9.73 -12.96 -31.54
N ALA A 108 9.41 -12.96 -30.24
CA ALA A 108 10.35 -13.06 -29.12
C ALA A 108 10.34 -14.43 -28.41
N GLY A 109 9.44 -15.36 -28.82
CA GLY A 109 9.29 -16.67 -28.21
C GLY A 109 8.24 -16.74 -27.11
N GLU A 110 7.96 -15.62 -26.43
CA GLU A 110 6.96 -15.52 -25.38
C GLU A 110 6.35 -14.11 -25.34
N GLY A 111 5.11 -13.99 -24.86
CA GLY A 111 4.41 -12.72 -24.76
C GLY A 111 3.33 -12.75 -23.68
N SER A 112 3.03 -11.60 -23.09
CA SER A 112 1.97 -11.47 -22.11
C SER A 112 1.07 -10.28 -22.44
N GLY A 113 -0.18 -10.34 -22.00
CA GLY A 113 -1.15 -9.29 -22.20
C GLY A 113 -2.22 -9.28 -21.11
N SER A 114 -2.94 -8.19 -21.04
CA SER A 114 -4.14 -8.11 -20.20
C SER A 114 -5.19 -7.28 -20.89
N ARG A 115 -6.46 -7.68 -20.76
CA ARG A 115 -7.62 -6.96 -21.28
C ARG A 115 -8.69 -6.88 -20.21
N ARG A 116 -9.37 -5.75 -20.14
CA ARG A 116 -10.56 -5.61 -19.30
C ARG A 116 -11.78 -6.12 -20.06
N SER A 117 -12.56 -6.99 -19.43
CA SER A 117 -13.90 -7.34 -19.92
C SER A 117 -14.87 -6.22 -19.50
N GLU A 118 -15.43 -5.52 -20.46
CA GLU A 118 -16.40 -4.44 -20.20
C GLU A 118 -17.73 -4.97 -19.65
N THR A 119 -18.03 -6.26 -19.92
CA THR A 119 -19.30 -6.87 -19.56
C THR A 119 -19.31 -7.53 -18.17
N MET A 120 -18.15 -7.95 -17.66
CA MET A 120 -18.07 -8.75 -16.41
C MET A 120 -17.26 -8.10 -15.29
N ASP A 121 -16.76 -6.86 -15.47
CA ASP A 121 -15.83 -6.18 -14.56
C ASP A 121 -14.64 -7.06 -14.10
N LYS A 122 -14.19 -7.96 -14.96
CA LYS A 122 -13.04 -8.83 -14.77
C LYS A 122 -11.92 -8.44 -15.71
N ASN A 123 -10.70 -8.69 -15.27
CA ASN A 123 -9.52 -8.61 -16.14
C ASN A 123 -9.16 -10.01 -16.63
N LEU A 124 -8.90 -10.10 -17.92
CA LEU A 124 -8.36 -11.28 -18.55
C LEU A 124 -6.85 -11.11 -18.68
N PHE A 125 -6.10 -12.00 -18.08
CA PHE A 125 -4.65 -12.07 -18.20
C PHE A 125 -4.27 -13.19 -19.16
N TYR A 126 -3.33 -12.91 -20.04
CA TYR A 126 -2.87 -13.79 -21.08
C TYR A 126 -1.37 -13.99 -20.98
N TYR A 127 -0.94 -15.22 -21.18
CA TYR A 127 0.45 -15.55 -21.45
C TYR A 127 0.52 -16.48 -22.65
N ALA A 128 1.42 -16.20 -23.57
CA ALA A 128 1.61 -16.95 -24.81
C ALA A 128 3.06 -17.38 -24.93
N VAL A 129 3.29 -18.62 -25.36
CA VAL A 129 4.62 -19.18 -25.60
C VAL A 129 4.66 -19.88 -26.93
N ARG A 130 5.70 -19.64 -27.73
CA ARG A 130 5.92 -20.32 -28.98
C ARG A 130 6.42 -21.74 -28.72
N MET A 131 5.76 -22.72 -29.38
CA MET A 131 6.12 -24.14 -29.34
C MET A 131 7.15 -24.48 -30.42
N GLU A 132 7.72 -25.68 -30.34
CA GLU A 132 8.74 -26.14 -31.29
C GLU A 132 8.19 -26.34 -32.71
N ASN A 133 6.91 -26.70 -32.83
CA ASN A 133 6.20 -26.83 -34.12
C ASN A 133 5.82 -25.47 -34.76
N GLY A 134 6.20 -24.34 -34.12
CA GLY A 134 5.93 -22.98 -34.60
C GLY A 134 4.58 -22.42 -34.15
N ASN A 135 3.67 -23.23 -33.64
CA ASN A 135 2.40 -22.75 -33.08
C ASN A 135 2.62 -22.02 -31.76
N VAL A 136 1.63 -21.26 -31.33
CA VAL A 136 1.64 -20.52 -30.07
C VAL A 136 0.63 -21.14 -29.12
N LEU A 137 1.11 -21.56 -27.94
CA LEU A 137 0.27 -21.93 -26.81
C LEU A 137 -0.05 -20.66 -26.01
N ARG A 138 -1.31 -20.27 -25.98
CA ARG A 138 -1.81 -19.17 -25.18
C ARG A 138 -2.64 -19.72 -24.03
N ILE A 139 -2.34 -19.29 -22.82
CA ILE A 139 -3.18 -19.55 -21.67
C ILE A 139 -3.72 -18.25 -21.12
N SER A 140 -4.91 -18.30 -20.58
CA SER A 140 -5.54 -17.13 -19.97
C SER A 140 -6.30 -17.50 -18.72
N ARG A 141 -6.34 -16.53 -17.80
CA ARG A 141 -7.09 -16.63 -16.55
C ARG A 141 -7.89 -15.35 -16.35
N GLU A 142 -9.12 -15.51 -15.89
CA GLU A 142 -9.91 -14.41 -15.39
C GLU A 142 -9.46 -14.07 -13.97
N ALA A 143 -9.33 -12.79 -13.70
CA ALA A 143 -9.09 -12.29 -12.33
C ALA A 143 -9.96 -11.07 -12.08
N ASP A 144 -10.27 -10.88 -10.83
CA ASP A 144 -11.05 -9.72 -10.40
C ASP A 144 -10.41 -8.41 -10.85
N SER A 145 -11.24 -7.46 -11.22
CA SER A 145 -10.78 -6.10 -11.54
C SER A 145 -10.17 -5.44 -10.28
N PHE A 146 -9.38 -4.40 -10.51
CA PHE A 146 -8.86 -3.58 -9.40
C PHE A 146 -9.98 -3.15 -8.44
N PHE A 147 -11.13 -2.79 -9.00
CA PHE A 147 -12.25 -2.31 -8.20
C PHE A 147 -12.91 -3.43 -7.38
N ALA A 148 -13.07 -4.63 -7.94
CA ALA A 148 -13.60 -5.78 -7.23
C ALA A 148 -12.66 -6.22 -6.09
N VAL A 149 -11.34 -6.30 -6.36
CA VAL A 149 -10.34 -6.58 -5.32
C VAL A 149 -10.38 -5.51 -4.22
N PHE A 150 -10.49 -4.24 -4.61
CA PHE A 150 -10.61 -3.13 -3.65
C PHE A 150 -11.87 -3.26 -2.78
N GLN A 151 -13.04 -3.52 -3.37
CA GLN A 151 -14.29 -3.69 -2.62
C GLN A 151 -14.22 -4.86 -1.64
N ASN A 152 -13.63 -5.99 -2.05
CA ASN A 152 -13.47 -7.16 -1.18
C ASN A 152 -12.50 -6.92 -0.02
N MET A 153 -11.49 -6.08 -0.21
CA MET A 153 -10.52 -5.72 0.83
C MET A 153 -10.99 -4.57 1.72
N LEU A 154 -11.94 -3.76 1.27
CA LEU A 154 -12.39 -2.56 1.97
C LEU A 154 -12.82 -2.80 3.43
N PRO A 155 -13.59 -3.84 3.77
CA PRO A 155 -13.97 -4.11 5.16
C PRO A 155 -12.76 -4.34 6.05
N THR A 156 -11.80 -5.15 5.61
CA THR A 156 -10.56 -5.45 6.34
C THR A 156 -9.70 -4.19 6.50
N VAL A 157 -9.59 -3.37 5.46
CA VAL A 157 -8.87 -2.09 5.51
C VAL A 157 -9.51 -1.13 6.51
N LEU A 158 -10.85 -1.06 6.55
CA LEU A 158 -11.57 -0.22 7.52
C LEU A 158 -11.39 -0.73 8.96
N GLU A 159 -11.43 -2.03 9.18
CA GLU A 159 -11.21 -2.63 10.49
C GLU A 159 -9.81 -2.33 11.02
N VAL A 160 -8.78 -2.59 10.21
CA VAL A 160 -7.39 -2.26 10.57
C VAL A 160 -7.21 -0.76 10.81
N SER A 161 -7.80 0.09 9.98
CA SER A 161 -7.76 1.54 10.14
C SER A 161 -8.39 1.99 11.46
N LEU A 162 -9.52 1.40 11.84
CA LEU A 162 -10.19 1.69 13.10
C LEU A 162 -9.33 1.31 14.30
N VAL A 163 -8.72 0.13 14.28
CA VAL A 163 -7.81 -0.33 15.35
C VAL A 163 -6.62 0.62 15.48
N LEU A 164 -5.97 0.98 14.37
CA LEU A 164 -4.85 1.91 14.37
C LEU A 164 -5.24 3.31 14.85
N PHE A 165 -6.44 3.77 14.48
CA PHE A 165 -6.95 5.07 14.92
C PHE A 165 -7.24 5.09 16.43
N VAL A 166 -7.85 4.04 16.97
CA VAL A 166 -8.06 3.89 18.42
C VAL A 166 -6.73 3.85 19.16
N LEU A 167 -5.75 3.09 18.67
CA LEU A 167 -4.40 3.05 19.22
C LEU A 167 -3.74 4.43 19.20
N SER A 168 -3.92 5.19 18.13
CA SER A 168 -3.43 6.57 18.01
C SER A 168 -4.03 7.49 19.07
N ILE A 169 -5.33 7.35 19.38
CA ILE A 169 -5.98 8.09 20.47
C ILE A 169 -5.32 7.77 21.82
N PHE A 170 -5.08 6.48 22.10
CA PHE A 170 -4.39 6.08 23.33
C PHE A 170 -2.98 6.65 23.42
N LEU A 171 -2.20 6.54 22.35
CA LEU A 171 -0.84 7.07 22.27
C LEU A 171 -0.83 8.60 22.46
N SER A 172 -1.72 9.31 21.78
CA SER A 172 -1.85 10.77 21.88
C SER A 172 -2.17 11.20 23.31
N ASN A 173 -3.09 10.51 23.98
CA ASN A 173 -3.41 10.78 25.40
C ASN A 173 -2.23 10.47 26.32
N TYR A 174 -1.54 9.36 26.08
CA TYR A 174 -0.36 8.97 26.85
C TYR A 174 0.75 10.01 26.71
N PHE A 175 1.12 10.40 25.50
CA PHE A 175 2.16 11.41 25.26
C PHE A 175 1.77 12.79 25.82
N THR A 176 0.51 13.20 25.67
CA THR A 176 0.05 14.48 26.21
C THR A 176 0.16 14.52 27.74
N LYS A 177 -0.20 13.44 28.42
CA LYS A 177 -0.09 13.36 29.88
C LYS A 177 1.36 13.25 30.35
N THR A 178 2.16 12.44 29.68
CA THR A 178 3.52 12.11 30.10
C THR A 178 4.54 13.19 29.75
N LEU A 179 4.40 13.84 28.57
CA LEU A 179 5.37 14.84 28.12
C LEU A 179 4.89 16.28 28.35
N VAL A 180 3.67 16.58 27.91
CA VAL A 180 3.18 17.98 27.96
C VAL A 180 2.74 18.40 29.37
N GLY A 181 2.17 17.46 30.14
CA GLY A 181 1.71 17.72 31.50
C GLY A 181 2.80 18.25 32.40
N PRO A 182 3.91 17.52 32.60
CA PRO A 182 5.02 17.96 33.45
C PRO A 182 5.68 19.27 33.01
N ILE A 183 5.81 19.50 31.70
CA ILE A 183 6.35 20.74 31.14
C ILE A 183 5.46 21.94 31.51
N GLU A 184 4.14 21.79 31.41
CA GLU A 184 3.18 22.84 31.78
C GLU A 184 3.20 23.12 33.28
N GLU A 185 3.35 22.07 34.10
CA GLU A 185 3.46 22.21 35.58
C GLU A 185 4.75 22.90 35.99
N MET A 186 5.89 22.53 35.38
CA MET A 186 7.15 23.26 35.58
C MET A 186 7.05 24.74 35.17
N ALA A 187 6.36 25.02 34.04
CA ALA A 187 6.19 26.41 33.59
C ALA A 187 5.31 27.25 34.54
N ARG A 188 4.37 26.63 35.24
CA ARG A 188 3.53 27.32 36.24
C ARG A 188 4.25 27.57 37.57
N ASN A 189 5.13 26.67 37.97
CA ASN A 189 5.77 26.69 39.29
C ASN A 189 7.28 26.96 39.19
N ILE A 190 7.69 27.78 38.23
CA ILE A 190 9.12 28.11 37.96
C ILE A 190 9.82 28.63 39.20
N SER A 191 9.09 29.29 40.09
CA SER A 191 9.63 29.91 41.33
C SER A 191 9.79 28.94 42.49
N ASP A 192 9.35 27.68 42.39
CA ASP A 192 9.49 26.68 43.45
C ASP A 192 10.87 26.00 43.38
N PRO A 193 11.77 26.25 44.37
CA PRO A 193 13.13 25.69 44.38
C PRO A 193 13.16 24.17 44.59
N GLY A 194 12.06 23.59 45.11
CA GLY A 194 11.96 22.16 45.44
C GLY A 194 11.48 21.27 44.33
N GLN A 195 11.09 21.82 43.16
CA GLN A 195 10.52 21.01 42.08
C GLN A 195 11.62 20.27 41.31
N GLU A 196 11.58 18.93 41.36
CA GLU A 196 12.45 18.07 40.58
C GLU A 196 12.17 18.26 39.08
N VAL A 197 13.24 18.34 38.29
CA VAL A 197 13.14 18.37 36.84
C VAL A 197 12.79 16.97 36.35
N VAL A 198 11.60 16.77 35.85
CA VAL A 198 11.07 15.46 35.42
C VAL A 198 11.88 14.86 34.23
N TYR A 199 12.46 15.74 33.41
CA TYR A 199 13.30 15.33 32.27
C TYR A 199 14.68 15.97 32.38
N ARG A 200 15.71 15.15 32.46
CA ARG A 200 17.11 15.57 32.56
C ARG A 200 17.56 16.48 31.40
N GLU A 201 17.00 16.24 30.21
CA GLU A 201 17.26 17.03 29.01
C GLU A 201 16.76 18.48 29.12
N LEU A 202 15.77 18.74 29.98
CA LEU A 202 15.23 20.08 30.22
C LEU A 202 15.93 20.83 31.35
N GLU A 203 16.83 20.17 32.08
CA GLU A 203 17.54 20.77 33.23
C GLU A 203 18.28 22.06 32.88
N PRO A 204 19.07 22.13 31.75
CA PRO A 204 19.76 23.37 31.37
C PRO A 204 18.78 24.51 31.05
N PHE A 205 17.65 24.17 30.43
CA PHE A 205 16.62 25.16 30.08
C PHE A 205 15.93 25.71 31.31
N VAL A 206 15.53 24.85 32.26
CA VAL A 206 14.90 25.22 33.52
C VAL A 206 15.86 26.06 34.37
N ALA A 207 17.16 25.70 34.44
CA ALA A 207 18.17 26.48 35.14
C ALA A 207 18.31 27.89 34.55
N THR A 208 18.33 28.03 33.24
CA THR A 208 18.40 29.36 32.57
C THR A 208 17.19 30.21 32.87
N ILE A 209 15.96 29.63 32.85
CA ILE A 209 14.74 30.38 33.16
C ILE A 209 14.71 30.80 34.63
N ARG A 210 15.13 29.93 35.56
CA ARG A 210 15.24 30.28 36.98
C ARG A 210 16.21 31.44 37.20
N GLN A 211 17.37 31.39 36.57
CA GLN A 211 18.35 32.47 36.65
C GLN A 211 17.78 33.80 36.14
N GLN A 212 17.11 33.80 35.00
CA GLN A 212 16.47 35.01 34.45
C GLN A 212 15.38 35.54 35.36
N HIS A 213 14.59 34.67 36.00
CA HIS A 213 13.55 35.04 36.94
C HIS A 213 14.15 35.73 38.20
N ASP A 214 15.21 35.15 38.75
CA ASP A 214 15.95 35.72 39.88
C ASP A 214 16.57 37.07 39.55
N ASP A 215 17.11 37.24 38.37
CA ASP A 215 17.68 38.51 37.92
C ASP A 215 16.60 39.60 37.75
N ILE A 216 15.42 39.23 37.28
CA ILE A 216 14.26 40.15 37.21
C ILE A 216 13.81 40.60 38.62
N ILE A 217 13.70 39.65 39.55
CA ILE A 217 13.31 39.98 40.95
C ILE A 217 14.35 40.89 41.58
N LYS A 218 15.64 40.60 41.46
CA LYS A 218 16.73 41.47 42.01
C LYS A 218 16.70 42.85 41.37
N SER A 219 16.48 42.95 40.07
CA SER A 219 16.36 44.23 39.38
C SER A 219 15.14 45.04 39.85
N ALA A 220 14.01 44.37 40.09
CA ALA A 220 12.80 45.03 40.64
C ALA A 220 13.03 45.52 42.07
N GLN A 221 13.68 44.73 42.92
CA GLN A 221 14.03 45.12 44.29
C GLN A 221 14.99 46.32 44.31
N MET A 222 16.05 46.31 43.51
CA MET A 222 16.99 47.44 43.39
C MET A 222 16.28 48.73 42.94
N ARG A 223 15.33 48.63 41.98
CA ARG A 223 14.51 49.79 41.58
C ARG A 223 13.65 50.33 42.73
N GLN A 224 13.05 49.43 43.49
CA GLN A 224 12.19 49.81 44.62
C GLN A 224 13.00 50.47 45.72
N GLU A 225 14.16 49.92 46.09
CA GLU A 225 15.09 50.51 47.05
C GLU A 225 15.61 51.89 46.62
N PHE A 226 15.99 51.97 45.30
CA PHE A 226 16.41 53.26 44.75
C PHE A 226 15.32 54.33 44.85
N THR A 227 14.09 53.98 44.48
CA THR A 227 12.96 54.91 44.54
C THR A 227 12.63 55.30 45.96
N ALA A 228 12.69 54.34 46.91
CA ALA A 228 12.47 54.65 48.33
C ALA A 228 13.53 55.60 48.93
N ASN A 229 14.82 55.33 48.60
CA ASN A 229 15.94 56.16 49.06
C ASN A 229 15.86 57.61 48.53
N VAL A 230 15.59 57.72 47.20
CA VAL A 230 15.43 59.07 46.59
C VAL A 230 14.24 59.83 47.17
N SER A 231 13.14 59.12 47.50
CA SER A 231 11.97 59.74 48.11
C SER A 231 12.21 60.13 49.58
N HIS A 232 13.21 59.61 50.25
CA HIS A 232 13.54 59.91 51.64
C HIS A 232 14.57 61.05 51.77
N GLU A 233 15.34 61.34 50.70
CA GLU A 233 16.33 62.41 50.63
C GLU A 233 15.78 63.74 50.07
N LEU A 234 14.57 63.78 49.55
CA LEU A 234 13.81 64.95 49.11
C LEU A 234 12.80 65.39 50.22
#